data_8d8807390d754fff4aaa02b5b4699acc
#
_entry.id   8d8807390d754fff4aaa02b5b4699acc
#
_cell.length_a   1.000
_cell.length_b   1.000
_cell.length_c   1.000
_cell.angle_alpha   90.00
_cell.angle_beta   90.00
_cell.angle_gamma   90.00
#
_symmetry.space_group_name_H-M   'P 1'
#
loop_
_entity.id
_entity.type
_entity.pdbx_description
1 polymer ?
#
loop_
_entity_poly.entity_id
_entity_poly.type
_entity_poly.pdbx_seq_one_letter_code
_entity_poly.pdbx_strand_id
1 'polypeptide(L)'
;MFDLFAQFQRITKGRFVPYTASLRKTADATFFLVRDQIQKYLIVIGKKGICELFEGQKIGEIDRQDVVLCAKNDRNCESLMSLFPSLKPRTCNLKLSFGFGDRLGVATAAHAQCVQKEELFPIFAQQSVREISRTERNWIDVLHSAVWGVVESGYDGPFGADADHVKKIEDLESAAHAGYTMFTIDPSDHVKDPAKFDKRELVRFYEEHPMRRTLETKYIGKNFTILGERLTFDEENFAEVFVTYIDAIEHVEKCYRALQATCKTSFDLEVSIDETSLPTTTLAHIFFVQELVRRGVEFQTLALRFPGEWQKGIDYVGDIELFTQELEKHVAIAKMLTGYRLSLHSGSDKFSVYPILAEKTDRTIHVKTAGTSYLEAIRVVARFAPDLYREIHKYALSRFNQDKASYHVTTDLSKIPNVDELSDSEIVSLLDQPDSRQLIHITYGSVLTAKKDGGTLFKDRIMKVLFEHEAEHYDFLKKHLGKHIQLLGV
;
A
#
# COMPACT_ATOMS: atom_id res chain seq x y z
N MET A 1 29.16 17.06 13.73
CA MET A 1 27.69 16.91 13.81
C MET A 1 27.11 17.73 14.97
N PHE A 2 27.53 17.53 16.22
CA PHE A 2 27.04 18.28 17.37
C PHE A 2 27.21 19.82 17.25
N ASP A 3 28.28 20.28 16.65
CA ASP A 3 28.56 21.70 16.46
C ASP A 3 27.58 22.38 15.48
N LEU A 4 27.20 21.72 14.38
CA LEU A 4 26.25 22.26 13.39
C LEU A 4 24.87 22.52 14.01
N PHE A 5 24.30 21.54 14.73
CA PHE A 5 23.00 21.73 15.38
C PHE A 5 23.06 22.77 16.49
N ALA A 6 24.18 22.86 17.23
CA ALA A 6 24.37 23.89 18.24
C ALA A 6 24.45 25.30 17.62
N GLN A 7 25.12 25.45 16.47
CA GLN A 7 25.16 26.72 15.71
C GLN A 7 23.77 27.05 15.17
N PHE A 8 23.05 26.09 14.60
CA PHE A 8 21.67 26.25 14.13
C PHE A 8 20.73 26.71 15.26
N GLN A 9 20.82 26.07 16.43
CA GLN A 9 20.01 26.45 17.59
C GLN A 9 20.31 27.88 18.07
N ARG A 10 21.57 28.34 17.99
CA ARG A 10 21.93 29.72 18.33
C ARG A 10 21.29 30.73 17.42
N ILE A 11 21.36 30.56 16.08
CA ILE A 11 20.79 31.52 15.11
C ILE A 11 19.26 31.53 15.15
N THR A 12 18.63 30.39 15.46
CA THR A 12 17.17 30.26 15.55
C THR A 12 16.61 30.51 16.95
N LYS A 13 17.48 30.80 17.93
CA LYS A 13 17.12 31.02 19.35
C LYS A 13 16.28 29.88 19.93
N GLY A 14 16.58 28.63 19.54
CA GLY A 14 15.87 27.46 20.04
C GLY A 14 14.45 27.24 19.50
N ARG A 15 14.04 28.00 18.47
CA ARG A 15 12.68 27.93 17.90
C ARG A 15 12.35 26.57 17.30
N PHE A 16 13.34 25.89 16.75
CA PHE A 16 13.13 24.65 15.99
C PHE A 16 13.80 23.45 16.65
N VAL A 17 13.14 22.29 16.59
CA VAL A 17 13.71 21.01 17.02
C VAL A 17 14.16 20.23 15.78
N PRO A 18 15.46 19.90 15.63
CA PRO A 18 15.96 19.14 14.48
C PRO A 18 15.68 17.66 14.59
N TYR A 19 15.33 17.04 13.47
CA TYR A 19 15.34 15.60 13.26
C TYR A 19 16.76 15.18 12.87
N THR A 20 17.57 14.79 13.84
CA THR A 20 19.01 14.53 13.62
C THR A 20 19.28 13.39 12.65
N ALA A 21 18.40 12.41 12.58
CA ALA A 21 18.48 11.31 11.63
C ALA A 21 18.31 11.74 10.18
N SER A 22 17.61 12.85 9.93
CA SER A 22 17.34 13.38 8.57
C SER A 22 18.53 14.05 7.91
N LEU A 23 19.68 14.14 8.58
CA LEU A 23 20.86 14.84 8.08
C LEU A 23 21.42 14.17 6.81
N ARG A 24 21.46 14.95 5.73
CA ARG A 24 22.07 14.58 4.44
C ARG A 24 23.07 15.65 4.01
N LYS A 25 24.09 15.26 3.26
CA LYS A 25 25.15 16.16 2.80
C LYS A 25 25.48 15.91 1.34
N THR A 26 25.74 17.01 0.64
CA THR A 26 26.51 17.03 -0.61
C THR A 26 27.87 17.66 -0.35
N ALA A 27 28.70 17.81 -1.39
CA ALA A 27 29.96 18.56 -1.27
C ALA A 27 29.76 20.04 -0.91
N ASP A 28 28.61 20.63 -1.28
CA ASP A 28 28.36 22.08 -1.22
C ASP A 28 27.23 22.49 -0.26
N ALA A 29 26.52 21.53 0.32
CA ALA A 29 25.39 21.83 1.22
C ALA A 29 25.06 20.72 2.20
N THR A 30 24.39 21.11 3.28
CA THR A 30 23.84 20.23 4.30
C THR A 30 22.32 20.44 4.40
N PHE A 31 21.59 19.34 4.54
CA PHE A 31 20.13 19.30 4.55
C PHE A 31 19.66 18.52 5.78
N PHE A 32 18.63 19.01 6.47
CA PHE A 32 17.97 18.28 7.53
C PHE A 32 16.57 18.83 7.80
N LEU A 33 15.71 18.01 8.37
CA LEU A 33 14.38 18.45 8.77
C LEU A 33 14.39 19.03 10.18
N VAL A 34 13.48 19.97 10.39
CA VAL A 34 13.19 20.56 11.70
C VAL A 34 11.67 20.67 11.88
N ARG A 35 11.23 20.79 13.13
CA ARG A 35 9.84 21.17 13.45
C ARG A 35 9.83 22.39 14.38
N ASP A 36 8.83 23.24 14.21
CA ASP A 36 8.41 24.18 15.24
C ASP A 36 7.18 23.61 15.99
N GLN A 37 6.36 24.44 16.58
CA GLN A 37 5.14 24.05 17.28
C GLN A 37 3.96 23.74 16.34
N ILE A 38 4.09 24.02 15.04
CA ILE A 38 2.98 24.01 14.09
C ILE A 38 3.24 23.00 12.97
N GLN A 39 4.46 22.95 12.42
CA GLN A 39 4.78 22.16 11.24
C GLN A 39 6.26 21.81 11.11
N LYS A 40 6.56 20.98 10.11
CA LYS A 40 7.92 20.57 9.76
C LYS A 40 8.44 21.37 8.57
N TYR A 41 9.76 21.60 8.55
CA TYR A 41 10.46 22.31 7.50
C TYR A 41 11.73 21.59 7.10
N LEU A 42 12.21 21.87 5.89
CA LEU A 42 13.54 21.52 5.43
C LEU A 42 14.48 22.69 5.70
N ILE A 43 15.64 22.41 6.28
CA ILE A 43 16.77 23.36 6.38
C ILE A 43 17.77 23.01 5.30
N VAL A 44 18.19 24.03 4.56
CA VAL A 44 19.29 23.97 3.59
C VAL A 44 20.38 24.92 4.06
N ILE A 45 21.59 24.37 4.30
CA ILE A 45 22.78 25.17 4.65
C ILE A 45 23.77 24.95 3.53
N GLY A 46 24.09 26.01 2.77
CA GLY A 46 24.96 25.84 1.61
C GLY A 46 25.33 27.13 0.90
N LYS A 47 26.08 26.98 -0.19
CA LYS A 47 26.36 28.10 -1.09
C LYS A 47 25.10 28.57 -1.78
N LYS A 48 25.06 29.86 -2.15
CA LYS A 48 23.91 30.52 -2.77
C LYS A 48 23.28 29.72 -3.93
N GLY A 49 24.09 29.20 -4.86
CA GLY A 49 23.56 28.46 -6.02
C GLY A 49 22.82 27.17 -5.67
N ILE A 50 23.16 26.48 -4.56
CA ILE A 50 22.39 25.31 -4.10
C ILE A 50 21.12 25.77 -3.37
N CYS A 51 21.22 26.83 -2.54
CA CYS A 51 20.06 27.35 -1.83
C CYS A 51 18.96 27.85 -2.79
N GLU A 52 19.32 28.39 -3.93
CA GLU A 52 18.37 28.88 -4.97
C GLU A 52 17.58 27.77 -5.67
N LEU A 53 17.98 26.50 -5.52
CA LEU A 53 17.18 25.34 -6.00
C LEU A 53 15.94 25.10 -5.15
N PHE A 54 15.85 25.71 -3.97
CA PHE A 54 14.79 25.49 -3.00
C PHE A 54 13.95 26.76 -2.78
N GLU A 55 12.66 26.58 -2.66
CA GLU A 55 11.74 27.62 -2.23
C GLU A 55 11.82 27.79 -0.71
N GLY A 56 12.40 28.89 -0.27
CA GLY A 56 12.55 29.13 1.15
C GLY A 56 12.98 30.55 1.47
N GLN A 57 13.10 30.84 2.76
CA GLN A 57 13.55 32.11 3.29
C GLN A 57 14.92 31.96 3.96
N LYS A 58 15.87 32.81 3.62
CA LYS A 58 17.14 32.92 4.36
C LYS A 58 16.87 33.40 5.79
N ILE A 59 17.30 32.61 6.79
CA ILE A 59 17.10 32.88 8.21
C ILE A 59 18.39 33.18 8.96
N GLY A 60 19.55 33.04 8.30
CA GLY A 60 20.86 33.32 8.90
C GLY A 60 22.02 32.78 8.08
N GLU A 61 23.18 32.70 8.71
CA GLU A 61 24.39 32.11 8.13
C GLU A 61 25.12 31.26 9.17
N ILE A 62 25.72 30.15 8.69
CA ILE A 62 26.62 29.29 9.46
C ILE A 62 27.88 29.05 8.60
N ASP A 63 29.05 29.35 9.15
CA ASP A 63 30.35 29.17 8.47
C ASP A 63 30.40 29.81 7.06
N ARG A 64 29.84 31.02 6.90
CA ARG A 64 29.68 31.76 5.64
C ARG A 64 28.80 31.04 4.59
N GLN A 65 27.96 30.13 5.01
CA GLN A 65 26.94 29.49 4.17
C GLN A 65 25.56 30.00 4.57
N ASP A 66 24.71 30.22 3.58
CA ASP A 66 23.32 30.64 3.83
C ASP A 66 22.55 29.53 4.52
N VAL A 67 21.72 29.88 5.50
CA VAL A 67 20.74 28.98 6.13
C VAL A 67 19.37 29.37 5.63
N VAL A 68 18.73 28.44 4.89
CA VAL A 68 17.41 28.66 4.28
C VAL A 68 16.39 27.74 4.93
N LEU A 69 15.29 28.32 5.38
CA LEU A 69 14.11 27.63 5.90
C LEU A 69 13.13 27.39 4.75
N CYS A 70 12.87 26.14 4.40
CA CYS A 70 12.06 25.74 3.26
C CYS A 70 10.82 24.97 3.71
N ALA A 71 9.67 25.21 3.07
CA ALA A 71 8.47 24.42 3.28
C ALA A 71 8.67 22.98 2.77
N LYS A 72 7.97 22.02 3.38
CA LYS A 72 7.85 20.65 2.84
C LYS A 72 6.80 20.64 1.73
N ASN A 73 7.15 21.13 0.55
CA ASN A 73 6.29 21.16 -0.62
C ASN A 73 6.86 20.26 -1.75
N ASP A 74 6.12 20.11 -2.84
CA ASP A 74 6.49 19.25 -3.96
C ASP A 74 7.78 19.71 -4.64
N ARG A 75 7.93 21.01 -4.89
CA ARG A 75 9.13 21.56 -5.53
C ARG A 75 10.39 21.29 -4.71
N ASN A 76 10.34 21.48 -3.40
CA ASN A 76 11.47 21.22 -2.52
C ASN A 76 11.76 19.71 -2.40
N CYS A 77 10.72 18.87 -2.47
CA CYS A 77 10.86 17.42 -2.54
C CYS A 77 11.60 16.99 -3.82
N GLU A 78 11.17 17.48 -4.98
CA GLU A 78 11.79 17.21 -6.29
C GLU A 78 13.24 17.70 -6.34
N SER A 79 13.51 18.91 -5.82
CA SER A 79 14.87 19.44 -5.71
C SER A 79 15.76 18.53 -4.86
N LEU A 80 15.24 18.03 -3.73
CA LEU A 80 15.96 17.09 -2.86
C LEU A 80 16.20 15.75 -3.54
N MET A 81 15.18 15.17 -4.22
CA MET A 81 15.31 13.94 -5.01
C MET A 81 16.28 14.09 -6.17
N SER A 82 16.46 15.26 -6.75
CA SER A 82 17.44 15.51 -7.81
C SER A 82 18.88 15.48 -7.29
N LEU A 83 19.09 15.98 -6.07
CA LEU A 83 20.41 15.97 -5.42
C LEU A 83 20.75 14.63 -4.78
N PHE A 84 19.75 13.85 -4.37
CA PHE A 84 19.91 12.55 -3.73
C PHE A 84 19.12 11.47 -4.48
N PRO A 85 19.72 10.84 -5.52
CA PRO A 85 19.05 9.78 -6.29
C PRO A 85 18.58 8.57 -5.45
N SER A 86 19.13 8.37 -4.25
CA SER A 86 18.67 7.35 -3.30
C SER A 86 17.27 7.61 -2.75
N LEU A 87 16.75 8.84 -2.88
CA LEU A 87 15.38 9.21 -2.50
C LEU A 87 14.35 8.89 -3.58
N LYS A 88 14.77 8.47 -4.77
CA LYS A 88 13.85 8.03 -5.83
C LYS A 88 13.49 6.56 -5.61
N PRO A 89 12.21 6.20 -5.78
CA PRO A 89 11.79 4.81 -5.74
C PRO A 89 12.54 3.95 -6.76
N ARG A 90 12.63 2.65 -6.48
CA ARG A 90 13.29 1.64 -7.33
C ARG A 90 12.41 0.40 -7.45
N THR A 91 12.72 -0.44 -8.42
CA THR A 91 12.15 -1.78 -8.53
C THR A 91 12.66 -2.71 -7.43
N CYS A 92 11.85 -3.70 -7.07
CA CYS A 92 12.16 -4.66 -6.02
C CYS A 92 13.26 -5.64 -6.47
N ASN A 93 14.27 -5.80 -5.64
CA ASN A 93 15.38 -6.74 -5.88
C ASN A 93 15.50 -7.84 -4.81
N LEU A 94 14.54 -7.91 -3.88
CA LEU A 94 14.54 -8.91 -2.80
C LEU A 94 13.38 -9.91 -2.98
N LYS A 95 13.53 -11.09 -2.36
CA LYS A 95 12.50 -12.13 -2.35
C LYS A 95 11.24 -11.69 -1.60
N LEU A 96 11.41 -11.02 -0.46
CA LEU A 96 10.35 -10.50 0.36
C LEU A 96 10.17 -9.00 0.13
N SER A 97 8.95 -8.57 -0.16
CA SER A 97 8.59 -7.16 -0.21
C SER A 97 7.30 -6.90 0.56
N PHE A 98 7.20 -5.70 1.13
CA PHE A 98 6.09 -5.33 1.98
C PHE A 98 5.63 -3.91 1.67
N GLY A 99 4.35 -3.78 1.37
CA GLY A 99 3.70 -2.52 1.06
C GLY A 99 3.09 -1.87 2.31
N PHE A 100 3.45 -0.62 2.53
CA PHE A 100 3.03 0.20 3.67
C PHE A 100 2.05 1.28 3.21
N GLY A 101 0.75 1.08 3.47
CA GLY A 101 -0.25 2.11 3.18
C GLY A 101 -0.21 3.25 4.19
N ASP A 102 -0.26 4.49 3.70
CA ASP A 102 -0.31 5.71 4.53
C ASP A 102 -1.37 6.69 4.03
N ARG A 103 -2.59 6.55 4.52
CA ARG A 103 -3.75 7.39 4.14
C ARG A 103 -3.61 8.85 4.56
N LEU A 104 -2.80 9.14 5.57
CA LEU A 104 -2.61 10.49 6.12
C LEU A 104 -1.33 11.17 5.63
N GLY A 105 -0.35 10.40 5.13
CA GLY A 105 0.93 10.92 4.66
C GLY A 105 1.90 11.31 5.78
N VAL A 106 1.79 10.68 6.97
CA VAL A 106 2.62 10.99 8.14
C VAL A 106 3.19 9.75 8.84
N ALA A 107 3.00 8.57 8.27
CA ALA A 107 3.42 7.30 8.88
C ALA A 107 4.78 6.80 8.38
N THR A 108 5.22 7.21 7.19
CA THR A 108 6.39 6.62 6.50
C THR A 108 7.67 6.69 7.31
N ALA A 109 7.89 7.72 8.14
CA ALA A 109 9.09 7.76 8.99
C ALA A 109 9.13 6.58 9.97
N ALA A 110 7.98 6.21 10.56
CA ALA A 110 7.88 5.04 11.42
C ALA A 110 7.97 3.71 10.63
N HIS A 111 7.37 3.64 9.43
CA HIS A 111 7.51 2.49 8.53
C HIS A 111 8.98 2.20 8.23
N ALA A 112 9.74 3.23 7.86
CA ALA A 112 11.16 3.11 7.56
C ALA A 112 11.99 2.66 8.78
N GLN A 113 11.63 3.11 9.98
CA GLN A 113 12.26 2.64 11.22
C GLN A 113 12.00 1.16 11.50
N CYS A 114 10.85 0.61 11.08
CA CYS A 114 10.54 -0.82 11.24
C CYS A 114 11.43 -1.72 10.38
N VAL A 115 11.89 -1.23 9.22
CA VAL A 115 12.59 -2.06 8.21
C VAL A 115 14.07 -1.71 8.04
N GLN A 116 14.61 -0.81 8.84
CA GLN A 116 15.94 -0.25 8.65
C GLN A 116 17.08 -1.30 8.69
N LYS A 117 16.83 -2.46 9.32
CA LYS A 117 17.81 -3.54 9.50
C LYS A 117 17.36 -4.87 8.92
N GLU A 118 16.21 -4.90 8.24
CA GLU A 118 15.57 -6.14 7.83
C GLU A 118 15.88 -6.47 6.37
N GLU A 119 15.93 -7.75 6.02
CA GLU A 119 16.06 -8.25 4.65
C GLU A 119 14.71 -8.23 3.93
N LEU A 120 14.11 -7.05 3.84
CA LEU A 120 12.79 -6.81 3.28
C LEU A 120 12.85 -5.58 2.38
N PHE A 121 12.25 -5.67 1.19
CA PHE A 121 12.11 -4.52 0.31
C PHE A 121 10.82 -3.75 0.65
N PRO A 122 10.91 -2.55 1.23
CA PRO A 122 9.72 -1.78 1.57
C PRO A 122 9.17 -1.04 0.35
N ILE A 123 7.85 -0.99 0.25
CA ILE A 123 7.13 -0.12 -0.67
C ILE A 123 6.41 0.92 0.17
N PHE A 124 6.99 2.12 0.28
CA PHE A 124 6.50 3.17 1.18
C PHE A 124 5.40 4.02 0.56
N ALA A 125 5.42 4.24 -0.75
CA ALA A 125 4.32 4.88 -1.45
C ALA A 125 3.41 3.81 -2.03
N GLN A 126 2.35 3.43 -1.30
CA GLN A 126 1.38 2.44 -1.75
C GLN A 126 -0.03 2.89 -1.39
N GLN A 127 -0.80 3.25 -2.40
CA GLN A 127 -2.24 3.50 -2.25
C GLN A 127 -2.99 3.11 -3.52
N SER A 128 -4.22 2.61 -3.34
CA SER A 128 -5.13 2.32 -4.44
C SER A 128 -5.78 3.62 -4.97
N VAL A 129 -6.26 3.58 -6.22
CA VAL A 129 -7.05 4.67 -6.81
C VAL A 129 -8.23 5.05 -5.90
N ARG A 130 -8.89 4.06 -5.28
CA ARG A 130 -9.97 4.25 -4.32
C ARG A 130 -9.52 5.03 -3.08
N GLU A 131 -8.35 4.72 -2.53
CA GLU A 131 -7.82 5.42 -1.36
C GLU A 131 -7.40 6.84 -1.68
N ILE A 132 -6.74 7.05 -2.82
CA ILE A 132 -6.37 8.37 -3.33
C ILE A 132 -7.59 9.27 -3.45
N SER A 133 -8.64 8.79 -4.14
CA SER A 133 -9.91 9.52 -4.29
C SER A 133 -10.57 9.84 -2.94
N ARG A 134 -10.61 8.87 -2.00
CA ARG A 134 -11.24 9.03 -0.69
C ARG A 134 -10.44 9.84 0.31
N THR A 135 -9.20 10.16 0.03
CA THR A 135 -8.35 11.02 0.87
C THR A 135 -8.14 12.39 0.25
N GLU A 136 -8.74 12.66 -0.91
CA GLU A 136 -8.53 13.88 -1.72
C GLU A 136 -7.02 14.13 -1.97
N ARG A 137 -6.27 13.06 -2.28
CA ARG A 137 -4.85 13.09 -2.63
C ARG A 137 -4.65 12.73 -4.11
N ASN A 138 -3.43 12.87 -4.61
CA ASN A 138 -3.00 12.40 -5.92
C ASN A 138 -1.71 11.55 -5.80
N TRP A 139 -1.22 11.01 -6.92
CA TRP A 139 -0.01 10.16 -6.92
C TRP A 139 1.22 10.87 -6.40
N ILE A 140 1.37 12.17 -6.72
CA ILE A 140 2.51 12.99 -6.27
C ILE A 140 2.45 13.21 -4.75
N ASP A 141 1.28 13.54 -4.20
CA ASP A 141 1.09 13.71 -2.76
C ASP A 141 1.50 12.45 -1.97
N VAL A 142 1.14 11.27 -2.48
CA VAL A 142 1.49 9.99 -1.83
C VAL A 142 2.98 9.75 -1.90
N LEU A 143 3.58 9.90 -3.09
CA LEU A 143 5.01 9.69 -3.30
C LEU A 143 5.85 10.67 -2.48
N HIS A 144 5.55 11.97 -2.54
CA HIS A 144 6.31 12.98 -1.82
C HIS A 144 6.18 12.84 -0.30
N SER A 145 5.00 12.45 0.21
CA SER A 145 4.84 12.12 1.64
C SER A 145 5.77 10.98 2.06
N ALA A 146 5.88 9.94 1.24
CA ALA A 146 6.79 8.82 1.49
C ALA A 146 8.26 9.27 1.46
N VAL A 147 8.66 10.06 0.47
CA VAL A 147 10.03 10.64 0.38
C VAL A 147 10.36 11.47 1.60
N TRP A 148 9.46 12.35 2.05
CA TRP A 148 9.68 13.14 3.26
C TRP A 148 9.84 12.27 4.51
N GLY A 149 9.08 11.16 4.63
CA GLY A 149 9.24 10.21 5.73
C GLY A 149 10.58 9.46 5.68
N VAL A 150 11.03 9.08 4.47
CA VAL A 150 12.37 8.49 4.24
C VAL A 150 13.48 9.47 4.64
N VAL A 151 13.35 10.75 4.30
CA VAL A 151 14.30 11.78 4.74
C VAL A 151 14.29 11.91 6.25
N GLU A 152 13.11 12.00 6.87
CA GLU A 152 12.93 12.20 8.30
C GLU A 152 13.54 11.08 9.14
N SER A 153 13.32 9.83 8.73
CA SER A 153 13.84 8.65 9.42
C SER A 153 15.34 8.44 9.24
N GLY A 154 15.96 9.10 8.25
CA GLY A 154 17.34 8.85 7.86
C GLY A 154 17.52 7.50 7.14
N TYR A 155 16.44 6.90 6.63
CA TYR A 155 16.52 5.66 5.87
C TYR A 155 17.35 5.87 4.59
N ASP A 156 18.29 4.97 4.32
CA ASP A 156 19.21 5.04 3.18
C ASP A 156 19.12 3.81 2.26
N GLY A 157 18.29 2.83 2.61
CA GLY A 157 18.01 1.66 1.77
C GLY A 157 17.13 1.97 0.56
N PRO A 158 17.03 1.03 -0.40
CA PRO A 158 16.12 1.14 -1.52
C PRO A 158 14.66 0.97 -1.06
N PHE A 159 13.74 1.64 -1.75
CA PHE A 159 12.29 1.50 -1.53
C PHE A 159 11.52 1.62 -2.84
N GLY A 160 10.31 1.08 -2.88
CA GLY A 160 9.41 1.12 -4.02
C GLY A 160 8.25 2.09 -3.86
N ALA A 161 7.59 2.35 -4.99
CA ALA A 161 6.33 3.07 -5.07
C ALA A 161 5.35 2.28 -5.94
N ASP A 162 4.22 1.84 -5.38
CA ASP A 162 3.20 1.01 -6.01
C ASP A 162 1.91 1.79 -6.25
N ALA A 163 1.53 1.90 -7.52
CA ALA A 163 0.19 2.32 -7.91
C ALA A 163 -0.74 1.11 -7.78
N ASP A 164 -1.39 1.00 -6.61
CA ASP A 164 -2.11 -0.18 -6.18
C ASP A 164 -3.53 -0.24 -6.77
N HIS A 165 -3.94 -1.43 -7.25
CA HIS A 165 -5.28 -1.71 -7.82
C HIS A 165 -5.72 -0.71 -8.90
N VAL A 166 -4.93 -0.57 -9.95
CA VAL A 166 -5.25 0.32 -11.05
C VAL A 166 -6.01 -0.44 -12.14
N LYS A 167 -7.19 0.08 -12.51
CA LYS A 167 -8.08 -0.51 -13.52
C LYS A 167 -8.02 0.17 -14.87
N LYS A 168 -7.60 1.44 -14.93
CA LYS A 168 -7.62 2.27 -16.12
C LYS A 168 -6.21 2.62 -16.58
N ILE A 169 -6.02 2.64 -17.88
CA ILE A 169 -4.73 2.98 -18.50
C ILE A 169 -4.30 4.40 -18.13
N GLU A 170 -5.23 5.35 -18.10
CA GLU A 170 -4.96 6.75 -17.80
C GLU A 170 -4.39 6.94 -16.37
N ASP A 171 -4.88 6.14 -15.42
CA ASP A 171 -4.36 6.15 -14.04
C ASP A 171 -2.95 5.54 -13.96
N LEU A 172 -2.67 4.48 -14.75
CA LEU A 172 -1.33 3.89 -14.87
C LEU A 172 -0.33 4.89 -15.45
N GLU A 173 -0.70 5.57 -16.54
CA GLU A 173 0.14 6.59 -17.17
C GLU A 173 0.40 7.77 -16.22
N SER A 174 -0.62 8.20 -15.49
CA SER A 174 -0.49 9.27 -14.49
C SER A 174 0.46 8.88 -13.37
N ALA A 175 0.37 7.66 -12.83
CA ALA A 175 1.27 7.15 -11.81
C ALA A 175 2.71 7.00 -12.33
N ALA A 176 2.89 6.53 -13.59
CA ALA A 176 4.19 6.43 -14.24
C ALA A 176 4.85 7.81 -14.38
N HIS A 177 4.10 8.83 -14.79
CA HIS A 177 4.60 10.20 -14.86
C HIS A 177 4.94 10.79 -13.49
N ALA A 178 4.25 10.38 -12.43
CA ALA A 178 4.55 10.76 -11.05
C ALA A 178 5.83 10.09 -10.51
N GLY A 179 6.38 9.08 -11.20
CA GLY A 179 7.63 8.41 -10.82
C GLY A 179 7.45 7.11 -10.02
N TYR A 180 6.30 6.47 -10.12
CA TYR A 180 6.06 5.15 -9.54
C TYR A 180 6.88 4.08 -10.26
N THR A 181 7.27 3.05 -9.52
CA THR A 181 8.15 1.97 -9.98
C THR A 181 7.53 0.59 -9.91
N MET A 182 6.35 0.48 -9.31
CA MET A 182 5.52 -0.72 -9.30
C MET A 182 4.08 -0.34 -9.67
N PHE A 183 3.41 -1.23 -10.40
CA PHE A 183 2.03 -1.04 -10.83
C PHE A 183 1.25 -2.32 -10.61
N THR A 184 0.16 -2.24 -9.87
CA THR A 184 -0.77 -3.34 -9.67
C THR A 184 -1.96 -3.18 -10.60
N ILE A 185 -2.00 -3.97 -11.65
CA ILE A 185 -3.15 -4.00 -12.57
C ILE A 185 -4.26 -4.84 -11.92
N ASP A 186 -5.45 -4.26 -11.80
CA ASP A 186 -6.66 -4.92 -11.33
C ASP A 186 -7.65 -5.09 -12.48
N PRO A 187 -7.71 -6.27 -13.12
CA PRO A 187 -8.61 -6.54 -14.23
C PRO A 187 -10.00 -7.01 -13.77
N SER A 188 -10.41 -6.83 -12.51
CA SER A 188 -11.65 -7.40 -11.95
C SER A 188 -12.92 -6.98 -12.69
N ASP A 189 -12.93 -5.80 -13.33
CA ASP A 189 -14.06 -5.35 -14.15
C ASP A 189 -14.19 -6.14 -15.46
N HIS A 190 -13.16 -6.93 -15.82
CA HIS A 190 -13.10 -7.79 -17.01
C HIS A 190 -13.16 -9.28 -16.66
N VAL A 191 -13.26 -9.63 -15.38
CA VAL A 191 -13.47 -11.01 -14.93
C VAL A 191 -14.97 -11.33 -15.00
N LYS A 192 -15.34 -12.37 -15.77
CA LYS A 192 -16.71 -12.85 -15.82
C LYS A 192 -16.92 -13.95 -14.78
N ASP A 193 -17.42 -13.55 -13.62
CA ASP A 193 -17.77 -14.47 -12.55
C ASP A 193 -19.01 -15.32 -12.95
N PRO A 194 -18.88 -16.65 -13.17
CA PRO A 194 -19.99 -17.48 -13.61
C PRO A 194 -21.23 -17.43 -12.71
N ALA A 195 -21.05 -17.10 -11.42
CA ALA A 195 -22.17 -16.97 -10.48
C ALA A 195 -23.01 -15.70 -10.70
N LYS A 196 -22.49 -14.70 -11.42
CA LYS A 196 -23.13 -13.39 -11.64
C LYS A 196 -23.68 -13.21 -13.06
N PHE A 197 -23.33 -14.07 -13.99
CA PHE A 197 -23.73 -13.97 -15.39
C PHE A 197 -24.78 -15.03 -15.77
N ASP A 198 -25.63 -14.70 -16.75
CA ASP A 198 -26.57 -15.68 -17.34
C ASP A 198 -25.80 -16.78 -18.07
N LYS A 199 -26.14 -18.03 -17.78
CA LYS A 199 -25.47 -19.19 -18.38
C LYS A 199 -25.50 -19.18 -19.91
N ARG A 200 -26.58 -18.68 -20.54
CA ARG A 200 -26.69 -18.60 -21.99
C ARG A 200 -25.76 -17.55 -22.57
N GLU A 201 -25.60 -16.43 -21.88
CA GLU A 201 -24.65 -15.38 -22.28
C GLU A 201 -23.21 -15.89 -22.22
N LEU A 202 -22.84 -16.64 -21.16
CA LEU A 202 -21.52 -17.25 -21.02
C LEU A 202 -21.25 -18.28 -22.13
N VAL A 203 -22.21 -19.17 -22.44
CA VAL A 203 -22.10 -20.14 -23.53
C VAL A 203 -21.93 -19.43 -24.86
N ARG A 204 -22.75 -18.43 -25.15
CA ARG A 204 -22.64 -17.64 -26.36
C ARG A 204 -21.29 -16.95 -26.48
N PHE A 205 -20.84 -16.29 -25.41
CA PHE A 205 -19.52 -15.65 -25.36
C PHE A 205 -18.40 -16.65 -25.68
N TYR A 206 -18.44 -17.84 -25.06
CA TYR A 206 -17.47 -18.91 -25.31
C TYR A 206 -17.50 -19.35 -26.78
N GLU A 207 -18.69 -19.62 -27.34
CA GLU A 207 -18.85 -20.13 -28.70
C GLU A 207 -18.42 -19.13 -29.78
N GLU A 208 -18.67 -17.84 -29.58
CA GLU A 208 -18.37 -16.75 -30.53
C GLU A 208 -16.95 -16.20 -30.38
N HIS A 209 -16.21 -16.54 -29.32
CA HIS A 209 -14.91 -15.93 -29.05
C HIS A 209 -13.84 -16.39 -30.07
N PRO A 210 -13.12 -15.43 -30.71
CA PRO A 210 -12.19 -15.73 -31.81
C PRO A 210 -11.02 -16.65 -31.40
N MET A 211 -10.57 -16.58 -30.13
CA MET A 211 -9.46 -17.38 -29.62
C MET A 211 -9.87 -18.79 -29.17
N ARG A 212 -11.16 -19.10 -29.09
CA ARG A 212 -11.68 -20.36 -28.55
C ARG A 212 -10.96 -21.57 -29.12
N ARG A 213 -11.07 -21.81 -30.44
CA ARG A 213 -10.53 -23.02 -31.08
C ARG A 213 -9.02 -23.18 -30.89
N THR A 214 -8.30 -22.06 -30.97
CA THR A 214 -6.84 -22.04 -30.76
C THR A 214 -6.49 -22.51 -29.34
N LEU A 215 -7.22 -22.01 -28.34
CA LEU A 215 -6.94 -22.29 -26.95
C LEU A 215 -7.50 -23.66 -26.54
N GLU A 216 -8.66 -24.11 -27.06
CA GLU A 216 -9.14 -25.50 -26.91
C GLU A 216 -8.06 -26.49 -27.33
N THR A 217 -7.51 -26.32 -28.54
CA THR A 217 -6.46 -27.20 -29.08
C THR A 217 -5.19 -27.18 -28.19
N LYS A 218 -4.91 -26.06 -27.58
CA LYS A 218 -3.73 -25.87 -26.72
C LYS A 218 -3.90 -26.52 -25.36
N TYR A 219 -5.08 -26.42 -24.74
CA TYR A 219 -5.29 -26.77 -23.34
C TYR A 219 -6.05 -28.07 -23.10
N ILE A 220 -7.11 -28.35 -23.86
CA ILE A 220 -7.94 -29.55 -23.61
C ILE A 220 -7.10 -30.80 -23.76
N GLY A 221 -7.19 -31.70 -22.77
CA GLY A 221 -6.39 -32.91 -22.68
C GLY A 221 -4.96 -32.72 -22.17
N LYS A 222 -4.53 -31.47 -21.92
CA LYS A 222 -3.21 -31.20 -21.29
C LYS A 222 -3.24 -31.56 -19.81
N ASN A 223 -2.14 -32.14 -19.37
CA ASN A 223 -1.95 -32.58 -18.00
C ASN A 223 -0.81 -31.79 -17.35
N PHE A 224 -1.03 -31.40 -16.12
CA PHE A 224 -0.03 -30.80 -15.26
C PHE A 224 0.08 -31.66 -13.98
N THR A 225 1.27 -31.82 -13.45
CA THR A 225 1.48 -32.51 -12.17
C THR A 225 1.96 -31.52 -11.14
N ILE A 226 1.14 -31.29 -10.12
CA ILE A 226 1.42 -30.35 -9.03
C ILE A 226 1.40 -31.12 -7.72
N LEU A 227 2.52 -31.16 -7.01
CA LEU A 227 2.70 -31.89 -5.74
C LEU A 227 2.23 -33.37 -5.82
N GLY A 228 2.39 -34.02 -7.00
CA GLY A 228 1.96 -35.38 -7.24
C GLY A 228 0.50 -35.52 -7.69
N GLU A 229 -0.31 -34.50 -7.62
CA GLU A 229 -1.69 -34.47 -8.14
C GLU A 229 -1.69 -34.18 -9.64
N ARG A 230 -2.44 -34.96 -10.40
CA ARG A 230 -2.61 -34.75 -11.83
C ARG A 230 -3.81 -33.85 -12.11
N LEU A 231 -3.57 -32.70 -12.68
CA LEU A 231 -4.56 -31.74 -13.13
C LEU A 231 -4.73 -31.85 -14.65
N THR A 232 -5.96 -31.91 -15.12
CA THR A 232 -6.27 -32.05 -16.55
C THR A 232 -7.32 -31.02 -16.95
N PHE A 233 -7.08 -30.32 -18.05
CA PHE A 233 -8.13 -29.52 -18.68
C PHE A 233 -9.04 -30.45 -19.49
N ASP A 234 -10.29 -30.60 -19.05
CA ASP A 234 -11.39 -31.14 -19.86
C ASP A 234 -12.17 -29.99 -20.53
N GLU A 235 -13.21 -30.32 -21.30
CA GLU A 235 -14.00 -29.30 -22.02
C GLU A 235 -14.75 -28.38 -21.08
N GLU A 236 -15.27 -28.90 -19.95
CA GLU A 236 -16.07 -28.11 -19.00
C GLU A 236 -15.22 -27.13 -18.20
N ASN A 237 -14.19 -27.63 -17.52
CA ASN A 237 -13.33 -26.79 -16.70
C ASN A 237 -12.50 -25.79 -17.54
N PHE A 238 -12.15 -26.16 -18.78
CA PHE A 238 -11.50 -25.23 -19.69
C PHE A 238 -12.46 -24.09 -20.11
N ALA A 239 -13.71 -24.42 -20.48
CA ALA A 239 -14.69 -23.43 -20.87
C ALA A 239 -14.97 -22.42 -19.74
N GLU A 240 -15.08 -22.93 -18.49
CA GLU A 240 -15.28 -22.09 -17.31
C GLU A 240 -14.10 -21.12 -17.09
N VAL A 241 -12.87 -21.62 -17.07
CA VAL A 241 -11.66 -20.82 -16.86
C VAL A 241 -11.46 -19.82 -18.00
N PHE A 242 -11.68 -20.25 -19.25
CA PHE A 242 -11.60 -19.41 -20.44
C PHE A 242 -12.55 -18.21 -20.33
N VAL A 243 -13.84 -18.47 -20.11
CA VAL A 243 -14.87 -17.43 -20.03
C VAL A 243 -14.58 -16.46 -18.90
N THR A 244 -14.12 -16.98 -17.78
CA THR A 244 -13.83 -16.18 -16.59
C THR A 244 -12.69 -15.18 -16.83
N TYR A 245 -11.60 -15.60 -17.49
CA TYR A 245 -10.37 -14.83 -17.47
C TYR A 245 -9.88 -14.25 -18.79
N ILE A 246 -10.42 -14.67 -19.96
CA ILE A 246 -9.84 -14.27 -21.24
C ILE A 246 -9.86 -12.76 -21.45
N ASP A 247 -10.95 -12.06 -21.13
CA ASP A 247 -11.04 -10.61 -21.25
C ASP A 247 -10.13 -9.91 -20.22
N ALA A 248 -10.00 -10.46 -19.03
CA ALA A 248 -9.10 -9.96 -17.99
C ALA A 248 -7.63 -10.03 -18.45
N ILE A 249 -7.23 -11.15 -19.07
CA ILE A 249 -5.89 -11.32 -19.67
C ILE A 249 -5.64 -10.30 -20.78
N GLU A 250 -6.62 -10.06 -21.64
CA GLU A 250 -6.53 -9.05 -22.70
C GLU A 250 -6.40 -7.62 -22.16
N HIS A 251 -7.11 -7.33 -21.08
CA HIS A 251 -6.99 -6.03 -20.40
C HIS A 251 -5.60 -5.85 -19.79
N VAL A 252 -5.08 -6.86 -19.09
CA VAL A 252 -3.72 -6.82 -18.54
C VAL A 252 -2.68 -6.60 -19.62
N GLU A 253 -2.79 -7.27 -20.77
CA GLU A 253 -1.88 -7.04 -21.90
C GLU A 253 -1.92 -5.60 -22.38
N LYS A 254 -3.11 -5.01 -22.56
CA LYS A 254 -3.28 -3.61 -22.98
C LYS A 254 -2.64 -2.64 -21.98
N CYS A 255 -2.88 -2.86 -20.69
CA CYS A 255 -2.27 -2.05 -19.61
C CYS A 255 -0.75 -2.18 -19.60
N TYR A 256 -0.22 -3.40 -19.74
CA TYR A 256 1.22 -3.64 -19.81
C TYR A 256 1.88 -2.94 -20.99
N ARG A 257 1.26 -2.98 -22.20
CA ARG A 257 1.76 -2.25 -23.38
C ARG A 257 1.76 -0.73 -23.17
N ALA A 258 0.74 -0.19 -22.51
CA ALA A 258 0.69 1.23 -22.17
C ALA A 258 1.84 1.61 -21.20
N LEU A 259 2.08 0.79 -20.18
CA LEU A 259 3.21 1.00 -19.26
C LEU A 259 4.56 0.94 -19.97
N GLN A 260 4.76 -0.03 -20.88
CA GLN A 260 5.99 -0.13 -21.69
C GLN A 260 6.23 1.11 -22.55
N ALA A 261 5.16 1.73 -23.04
CA ALA A 261 5.26 2.95 -23.84
C ALA A 261 5.52 4.21 -22.99
N THR A 262 5.03 4.23 -21.76
CA THR A 262 5.06 5.42 -20.86
C THR A 262 6.30 5.44 -19.98
N CYS A 263 6.68 4.29 -19.38
CA CYS A 263 7.78 4.19 -18.45
C CYS A 263 9.14 4.32 -19.17
N LYS A 264 9.98 5.23 -18.68
CA LYS A 264 11.34 5.46 -19.22
C LYS A 264 12.39 4.52 -18.61
N THR A 265 12.05 3.85 -17.52
CA THR A 265 12.93 2.94 -16.78
C THR A 265 12.18 1.63 -16.54
N SER A 266 12.90 0.59 -16.09
CA SER A 266 12.29 -0.66 -15.65
C SER A 266 11.25 -0.42 -14.54
N PHE A 267 10.21 -1.22 -14.53
CA PHE A 267 9.17 -1.22 -13.51
C PHE A 267 8.82 -2.66 -13.10
N ASP A 268 8.28 -2.80 -11.89
CA ASP A 268 7.67 -4.03 -11.43
C ASP A 268 6.19 -4.03 -11.80
N LEU A 269 5.71 -5.15 -12.32
CA LEU A 269 4.30 -5.37 -12.58
C LEU A 269 3.74 -6.41 -11.59
N GLU A 270 2.65 -6.07 -10.96
CA GLU A 270 1.76 -6.99 -10.28
C GLU A 270 0.46 -7.14 -11.06
N VAL A 271 -0.08 -8.36 -11.10
CA VAL A 271 -1.43 -8.59 -11.59
C VAL A 271 -2.29 -9.10 -10.44
N SER A 272 -3.47 -8.52 -10.25
CA SER A 272 -4.37 -8.86 -9.15
C SER A 272 -5.66 -9.48 -9.67
N ILE A 273 -5.92 -10.74 -9.30
CA ILE A 273 -7.18 -11.44 -9.54
C ILE A 273 -7.84 -11.90 -8.22
N ASP A 274 -7.56 -11.20 -7.14
CA ASP A 274 -8.07 -11.52 -5.79
C ASP A 274 -9.47 -10.96 -5.51
N GLU A 275 -9.94 -9.97 -6.27
CA GLU A 275 -11.29 -9.39 -6.13
C GLU A 275 -12.38 -10.20 -6.87
N THR A 276 -12.31 -11.54 -6.83
CA THR A 276 -13.32 -12.45 -7.37
C THR A 276 -14.21 -13.05 -6.25
N SER A 277 -15.39 -13.56 -6.58
CA SER A 277 -16.29 -14.17 -5.59
C SER A 277 -15.84 -15.55 -5.13
N LEU A 278 -15.15 -16.28 -6.00
CA LEU A 278 -14.66 -17.64 -5.73
C LEU A 278 -13.13 -17.67 -5.65
N PRO A 279 -12.55 -18.59 -4.88
CA PRO A 279 -11.12 -18.81 -4.87
C PRO A 279 -10.58 -19.16 -6.27
N THR A 280 -9.38 -18.70 -6.56
CA THR A 280 -8.68 -19.04 -7.81
C THR A 280 -8.31 -20.53 -7.81
N THR A 281 -8.83 -21.32 -8.75
CA THR A 281 -8.47 -22.73 -8.86
C THR A 281 -7.05 -22.89 -9.42
N THR A 282 -6.44 -24.07 -9.21
CA THR A 282 -5.11 -24.39 -9.76
C THR A 282 -5.07 -24.35 -11.29
N LEU A 283 -6.13 -24.80 -11.97
CA LEU A 283 -6.24 -24.72 -13.42
C LEU A 283 -6.41 -23.27 -13.91
N ALA A 284 -7.20 -22.46 -13.20
CA ALA A 284 -7.34 -21.05 -13.50
C ALA A 284 -6.00 -20.31 -13.36
N HIS A 285 -5.23 -20.60 -12.31
CA HIS A 285 -3.89 -20.04 -12.10
C HIS A 285 -2.95 -20.41 -13.26
N ILE A 286 -2.90 -21.69 -13.65
CA ILE A 286 -2.06 -22.17 -14.76
C ILE A 286 -2.45 -21.47 -16.08
N PHE A 287 -3.74 -21.45 -16.42
CA PHE A 287 -4.25 -20.81 -17.64
C PHE A 287 -3.91 -19.33 -17.69
N PHE A 288 -4.23 -18.60 -16.62
CA PHE A 288 -4.04 -17.18 -16.54
C PHE A 288 -2.57 -16.78 -16.78
N VAL A 289 -1.66 -17.43 -16.08
CA VAL A 289 -0.22 -17.15 -16.20
C VAL A 289 0.32 -17.55 -17.56
N GLN A 290 -0.04 -18.75 -18.07
CA GLN A 290 0.45 -19.18 -19.39
C GLN A 290 -0.02 -18.28 -20.51
N GLU A 291 -1.23 -17.74 -20.43
CA GLU A 291 -1.74 -16.82 -21.43
C GLU A 291 -1.11 -15.42 -21.33
N LEU A 292 -0.81 -14.93 -20.12
CA LEU A 292 -0.02 -13.70 -19.95
C LEU A 292 1.37 -13.85 -20.57
N VAL A 293 2.07 -14.94 -20.25
CA VAL A 293 3.41 -15.22 -20.80
C VAL A 293 3.38 -15.35 -22.32
N ARG A 294 2.38 -16.06 -22.87
CA ARG A 294 2.21 -16.20 -24.34
C ARG A 294 2.02 -14.87 -25.03
N ARG A 295 1.36 -13.91 -24.37
CA ARG A 295 1.16 -12.54 -24.88
C ARG A 295 2.35 -11.63 -24.62
N GLY A 296 3.44 -12.16 -24.03
CA GLY A 296 4.67 -11.42 -23.73
C GLY A 296 4.47 -10.39 -22.63
N VAL A 297 3.58 -10.66 -21.67
CA VAL A 297 3.44 -9.87 -20.45
C VAL A 297 4.44 -10.38 -19.41
N GLU A 298 5.35 -9.55 -18.99
CA GLU A 298 6.31 -9.83 -17.92
C GLU A 298 5.79 -9.22 -16.61
N PHE A 299 5.69 -10.02 -15.56
CA PHE A 299 5.23 -9.58 -14.25
C PHE A 299 6.04 -10.23 -13.14
N GLN A 300 6.17 -9.56 -12.02
CA GLN A 300 6.99 -9.97 -10.87
C GLN A 300 6.15 -10.58 -9.75
N THR A 301 4.87 -10.17 -9.64
CA THR A 301 3.98 -10.65 -8.59
C THR A 301 2.56 -10.90 -9.11
N LEU A 302 1.87 -11.87 -8.50
CA LEU A 302 0.50 -12.24 -8.82
C LEU A 302 -0.31 -12.41 -7.53
N ALA A 303 -1.38 -11.65 -7.39
CA ALA A 303 -2.33 -11.77 -6.29
C ALA A 303 -3.51 -12.66 -6.70
N LEU A 304 -3.71 -13.75 -5.96
CA LEU A 304 -4.77 -14.73 -6.17
C LEU A 304 -5.85 -14.61 -5.08
N ARG A 305 -7.05 -15.03 -5.38
CA ARG A 305 -8.12 -15.22 -4.38
C ARG A 305 -7.91 -16.55 -3.68
N PHE A 306 -7.42 -16.51 -2.44
CA PHE A 306 -7.31 -17.68 -1.58
C PHE A 306 -8.65 -18.04 -0.91
N PRO A 307 -8.84 -19.30 -0.46
CA PRO A 307 -9.99 -19.69 0.35
C PRO A 307 -10.13 -18.86 1.61
N GLY A 308 -11.36 -18.77 2.15
CA GLY A 308 -11.68 -18.03 3.36
C GLY A 308 -11.99 -16.54 3.14
N GLU A 309 -12.10 -15.81 4.24
CA GLU A 309 -12.50 -14.41 4.27
C GLU A 309 -11.31 -13.49 4.59
N TRP A 310 -11.00 -12.61 3.64
CA TRP A 310 -9.89 -11.66 3.69
C TRP A 310 -10.39 -10.25 3.97
N GLN A 311 -11.14 -10.11 5.05
CA GLN A 311 -11.78 -8.86 5.41
C GLN A 311 -10.78 -7.82 5.94
N LYS A 312 -11.09 -6.57 5.74
CA LYS A 312 -10.25 -5.45 6.20
C LYS A 312 -10.22 -5.34 7.73
N GLY A 313 -9.05 -5.08 8.32
CA GLY A 313 -8.87 -4.72 9.73
C GLY A 313 -9.03 -5.83 10.76
N ILE A 314 -9.22 -7.09 10.34
CA ILE A 314 -9.30 -8.25 11.22
C ILE A 314 -8.43 -9.40 10.70
N ASP A 315 -8.17 -10.39 11.55
CA ASP A 315 -7.40 -11.57 11.16
C ASP A 315 -8.16 -12.43 10.11
N TYR A 316 -7.48 -13.40 9.52
CA TYR A 316 -8.06 -14.35 8.59
C TYR A 316 -9.22 -15.12 9.26
N VAL A 317 -10.30 -15.30 8.50
CA VAL A 317 -11.45 -16.07 8.93
C VAL A 317 -11.68 -17.20 7.91
N GLY A 318 -11.41 -18.42 8.32
CA GLY A 318 -11.55 -19.61 7.46
C GLY A 318 -10.78 -20.81 7.97
N ASP A 319 -10.75 -21.84 7.17
CA ASP A 319 -9.99 -23.05 7.44
C ASP A 319 -8.51 -22.83 7.10
N ILE A 320 -7.66 -22.80 8.12
CA ILE A 320 -6.21 -22.58 7.97
C ILE A 320 -5.53 -23.74 7.26
N GLU A 321 -6.00 -24.98 7.46
CA GLU A 321 -5.43 -26.16 6.81
C GLU A 321 -5.73 -26.14 5.32
N LEU A 322 -6.96 -25.85 4.93
CA LEU A 322 -7.35 -25.66 3.53
C LEU A 322 -6.55 -24.53 2.87
N PHE A 323 -6.42 -23.38 3.56
CA PHE A 323 -5.60 -22.28 3.07
C PHE A 323 -4.15 -22.72 2.83
N THR A 324 -3.56 -23.47 3.78
CA THR A 324 -2.18 -23.95 3.68
C THR A 324 -1.99 -24.87 2.48
N GLN A 325 -2.89 -25.83 2.28
CA GLN A 325 -2.84 -26.76 1.16
C GLN A 325 -2.96 -26.05 -0.20
N GLU A 326 -3.89 -25.12 -0.32
CA GLU A 326 -4.05 -24.33 -1.57
C GLU A 326 -2.86 -23.40 -1.82
N LEU A 327 -2.32 -22.76 -0.78
CA LEU A 327 -1.11 -21.97 -0.90
C LEU A 327 0.07 -22.79 -1.42
N GLU A 328 0.29 -24.00 -0.90
CA GLU A 328 1.35 -24.91 -1.36
C GLU A 328 1.20 -25.26 -2.85
N LYS A 329 -0.01 -25.53 -3.31
CA LYS A 329 -0.28 -25.81 -4.73
C LYS A 329 0.05 -24.59 -5.60
N HIS A 330 -0.40 -23.40 -5.19
CA HIS A 330 -0.15 -22.18 -5.93
C HIS A 330 1.33 -21.77 -5.94
N VAL A 331 2.06 -22.00 -4.86
CA VAL A 331 3.53 -21.82 -4.80
C VAL A 331 4.23 -22.80 -5.74
N ALA A 332 3.81 -24.05 -5.80
CA ALA A 332 4.36 -25.05 -6.72
C ALA A 332 4.12 -24.66 -8.19
N ILE A 333 2.93 -24.14 -8.52
CA ILE A 333 2.60 -23.64 -9.86
C ILE A 333 3.48 -22.45 -10.22
N ALA A 334 3.64 -21.47 -9.32
CA ALA A 334 4.47 -20.30 -9.56
C ALA A 334 5.94 -20.69 -9.86
N LYS A 335 6.49 -21.64 -9.08
CA LYS A 335 7.84 -22.18 -9.30
C LYS A 335 7.97 -22.95 -10.62
N MET A 336 6.94 -23.69 -11.01
CA MET A 336 6.93 -24.48 -12.25
C MET A 336 6.90 -23.61 -13.51
N LEU A 337 6.16 -22.50 -13.47
CA LEU A 337 5.93 -21.66 -14.66
C LEU A 337 7.08 -20.71 -14.93
N THR A 338 7.17 -19.59 -14.21
CA THR A 338 8.16 -18.53 -14.48
C THR A 338 8.91 -18.05 -13.24
N GLY A 339 8.54 -18.56 -12.06
CA GLY A 339 9.20 -18.19 -10.80
C GLY A 339 8.84 -16.79 -10.28
N TYR A 340 7.67 -16.23 -10.67
CA TYR A 340 7.14 -15.01 -10.07
C TYR A 340 6.75 -15.25 -8.60
N ARG A 341 6.62 -14.17 -7.86
CA ARG A 341 6.19 -14.24 -6.46
C ARG A 341 4.67 -14.18 -6.36
N LEU A 342 4.10 -14.90 -5.41
CA LEU A 342 2.72 -14.66 -5.02
C LEU A 342 2.62 -13.34 -4.24
N SER A 343 1.44 -12.74 -4.27
CA SER A 343 1.13 -11.53 -3.50
C SER A 343 -0.07 -11.78 -2.60
N LEU A 344 0.04 -11.37 -1.34
CA LEU A 344 -1.08 -11.36 -0.41
C LEU A 344 -1.65 -9.95 -0.29
N HIS A 345 -2.83 -9.74 -0.87
CA HIS A 345 -3.61 -8.53 -0.67
C HIS A 345 -4.46 -8.62 0.61
N SER A 346 -4.95 -7.47 1.08
CA SER A 346 -5.66 -7.39 2.37
C SER A 346 -4.87 -7.99 3.54
N GLY A 347 -3.53 -7.92 3.46
CA GLY A 347 -2.62 -8.51 4.44
C GLY A 347 -2.66 -7.86 5.83
N SER A 348 -3.23 -6.65 5.96
CA SER A 348 -3.36 -5.98 7.27
C SER A 348 -4.00 -6.92 8.30
N ASP A 349 -3.28 -7.12 9.42
CA ASP A 349 -3.76 -7.86 10.60
C ASP A 349 -4.02 -9.36 10.41
N LYS A 350 -3.47 -9.97 9.35
CA LYS A 350 -3.59 -11.41 9.06
C LYS A 350 -2.56 -12.26 9.80
N PHE A 351 -2.47 -12.06 11.11
CA PHE A 351 -1.41 -12.61 11.95
C PHE A 351 -1.36 -14.13 11.98
N SER A 352 -2.51 -14.79 11.88
CA SER A 352 -2.61 -16.26 11.89
C SER A 352 -1.98 -16.92 10.66
N VAL A 353 -1.95 -16.23 9.51
CA VAL A 353 -1.45 -16.80 8.25
C VAL A 353 -0.02 -16.38 7.90
N TYR A 354 0.53 -15.34 8.51
CA TYR A 354 1.87 -14.88 8.18
C TYR A 354 2.99 -15.91 8.38
N PRO A 355 3.03 -16.68 9.49
CA PRO A 355 4.04 -17.72 9.66
C PRO A 355 3.95 -18.79 8.57
N ILE A 356 2.71 -19.15 8.15
CA ILE A 356 2.46 -20.11 7.08
C ILE A 356 2.95 -19.58 5.73
N LEU A 357 2.65 -18.30 5.44
CA LEU A 357 3.15 -17.62 4.24
C LEU A 357 4.67 -17.64 4.18
N ALA A 358 5.33 -17.23 5.27
CA ALA A 358 6.79 -17.20 5.34
C ALA A 358 7.40 -18.57 5.10
N GLU A 359 6.87 -19.61 5.74
CA GLU A 359 7.33 -20.99 5.61
C GLU A 359 7.10 -21.54 4.20
N LYS A 360 5.86 -21.51 3.70
CA LYS A 360 5.48 -22.17 2.45
C LYS A 360 6.03 -21.50 1.20
N THR A 361 6.27 -20.18 1.26
CA THR A 361 6.87 -19.43 0.15
C THR A 361 8.40 -19.31 0.24
N ASP A 362 9.03 -19.83 1.30
CA ASP A 362 10.45 -19.54 1.61
C ASP A 362 10.70 -18.03 1.59
N ARG A 363 9.80 -17.27 2.19
CA ARG A 363 9.80 -15.80 2.20
C ARG A 363 9.88 -15.14 0.81
N THR A 364 9.52 -15.89 -0.24
CA THR A 364 9.45 -15.37 -1.62
C THR A 364 8.01 -14.92 -1.90
N ILE A 365 7.65 -13.75 -1.36
CA ILE A 365 6.27 -13.24 -1.39
C ILE A 365 6.24 -11.71 -1.34
N HIS A 366 5.19 -11.12 -1.89
CA HIS A 366 4.80 -9.75 -1.64
C HIS A 366 3.59 -9.69 -0.69
N VAL A 367 3.59 -8.77 0.26
CA VAL A 367 2.46 -8.56 1.19
C VAL A 367 2.05 -7.10 1.16
N LYS A 368 0.74 -6.83 1.04
CA LYS A 368 0.19 -5.47 1.04
C LYS A 368 -0.60 -5.18 2.29
N THR A 369 -0.29 -4.04 2.93
CA THR A 369 -1.09 -3.48 4.04
C THR A 369 -1.56 -2.09 3.65
N ALA A 370 -2.85 -1.79 3.81
CA ALA A 370 -3.42 -0.51 3.37
C ALA A 370 -3.95 0.34 4.52
N GLY A 371 -4.68 -0.25 5.45
CA GLY A 371 -5.45 0.52 6.45
C GLY A 371 -4.87 0.56 7.84
N THR A 372 -3.87 -0.24 8.13
CA THR A 372 -3.29 -0.41 9.48
C THR A 372 -2.77 0.91 10.05
N SER A 373 -2.00 1.67 9.27
CA SER A 373 -1.42 2.94 9.74
C SER A 373 -2.47 3.97 10.13
N TYR A 374 -3.61 4.01 9.41
CA TYR A 374 -4.73 4.87 9.78
C TYR A 374 -5.37 4.44 11.09
N LEU A 375 -5.53 3.15 11.33
CA LEU A 375 -6.10 2.65 12.59
C LEU A 375 -5.22 3.00 13.79
N GLU A 376 -3.91 2.87 13.65
CA GLU A 376 -2.98 3.26 14.71
C GLU A 376 -2.92 4.78 14.91
N ALA A 377 -3.08 5.58 13.86
CA ALA A 377 -3.26 7.03 13.98
C ALA A 377 -4.54 7.39 14.78
N ILE A 378 -5.66 6.70 14.50
CA ILE A 378 -6.92 6.91 15.26
C ILE A 378 -6.78 6.39 16.70
N ARG A 379 -5.93 5.38 16.97
CA ARG A 379 -5.61 4.95 18.34
C ARG A 379 -4.91 6.07 19.14
N VAL A 380 -4.03 6.83 18.50
CA VAL A 380 -3.42 8.03 19.12
C VAL A 380 -4.51 9.05 19.45
N VAL A 381 -5.43 9.31 18.51
CA VAL A 381 -6.55 10.22 18.77
C VAL A 381 -7.42 9.73 19.92
N ALA A 382 -7.75 8.44 19.97
CA ALA A 382 -8.52 7.86 21.07
C ALA A 382 -7.84 8.06 22.43
N ARG A 383 -6.50 7.95 22.47
CA ARG A 383 -5.72 8.07 23.70
C ARG A 383 -5.54 9.52 24.19
N PHE A 384 -5.29 10.46 23.28
CA PHE A 384 -4.87 11.81 23.64
C PHE A 384 -5.92 12.88 23.39
N ALA A 385 -6.96 12.54 22.63
CA ALA A 385 -8.10 13.41 22.36
C ALA A 385 -9.41 12.58 22.35
N PRO A 386 -9.81 11.98 23.49
CA PRO A 386 -10.93 11.04 23.56
C PRO A 386 -12.25 11.65 23.08
N ASP A 387 -12.52 12.94 23.32
CA ASP A 387 -13.72 13.59 22.83
C ASP A 387 -13.74 13.69 21.29
N LEU A 388 -12.60 13.95 20.66
CA LEU A 388 -12.48 13.90 19.20
C LEU A 388 -12.74 12.48 18.67
N TYR A 389 -12.22 11.46 19.35
CA TYR A 389 -12.51 10.07 18.96
C TYR A 389 -14.01 9.74 19.07
N ARG A 390 -14.69 10.17 20.13
CA ARG A 390 -16.15 9.99 20.27
C ARG A 390 -16.92 10.62 19.13
N GLU A 391 -16.56 11.84 18.74
CA GLU A 391 -17.15 12.51 17.58
C GLU A 391 -16.92 11.72 16.28
N ILE A 392 -15.67 11.28 16.02
CA ILE A 392 -15.30 10.47 14.86
C ILE A 392 -16.08 9.15 14.84
N HIS A 393 -16.14 8.46 15.97
CA HIS A 393 -16.82 7.16 16.10
C HIS A 393 -18.33 7.27 15.79
N LYS A 394 -19.01 8.26 16.36
CA LYS A 394 -20.43 8.54 16.06
C LYS A 394 -20.66 8.90 14.60
N TYR A 395 -19.78 9.69 14.03
CA TYR A 395 -19.83 10.03 12.61
C TYR A 395 -19.62 8.79 11.74
N ALA A 396 -18.64 7.96 12.06
CA ALA A 396 -18.37 6.69 11.38
C ALA A 396 -19.60 5.77 11.40
N LEU A 397 -20.28 5.62 12.54
CA LEU A 397 -21.54 4.87 12.64
C LEU A 397 -22.60 5.41 11.69
N SER A 398 -22.73 6.72 11.57
CA SER A 398 -23.72 7.34 10.66
C SER A 398 -23.41 7.12 9.18
N ARG A 399 -22.15 6.88 8.83
CA ARG A 399 -21.66 6.68 7.45
C ARG A 399 -21.51 5.21 7.06
N PHE A 400 -21.50 4.30 8.02
CA PHE A 400 -21.15 2.90 7.83
C PHE A 400 -21.88 2.22 6.67
N ASN A 401 -23.19 2.33 6.60
CA ASN A 401 -23.99 1.65 5.59
C ASN A 401 -23.65 2.14 4.16
N GLN A 402 -23.33 3.42 4.01
CA GLN A 402 -22.91 3.98 2.73
C GLN A 402 -21.51 3.50 2.35
N ASP A 403 -20.56 3.56 3.29
CA ASP A 403 -19.16 3.24 3.03
C ASP A 403 -18.96 1.73 2.86
N LYS A 404 -19.74 0.89 3.56
CA LYS A 404 -19.74 -0.57 3.43
C LYS A 404 -20.01 -1.06 2.01
N ALA A 405 -20.77 -0.32 1.20
CA ALA A 405 -21.18 -0.75 -0.14
C ALA A 405 -19.98 -1.16 -1.05
N SER A 406 -18.78 -0.68 -0.77
CA SER A 406 -17.56 -0.97 -1.52
C SER A 406 -16.57 -1.89 -0.79
N TYR A 407 -16.98 -2.52 0.31
CA TYR A 407 -16.15 -3.44 1.10
C TYR A 407 -16.92 -4.70 1.46
N HIS A 408 -16.23 -5.83 1.40
CA HIS A 408 -16.72 -7.06 1.99
C HIS A 408 -16.29 -7.12 3.46
N VAL A 409 -17.25 -6.86 4.37
CA VAL A 409 -17.06 -6.94 5.84
C VAL A 409 -18.30 -7.50 6.51
N THR A 410 -18.10 -8.26 7.58
CA THR A 410 -19.19 -8.90 8.36
C THR A 410 -19.49 -8.15 9.68
N THR A 411 -19.09 -6.89 9.76
CA THR A 411 -19.27 -6.02 10.93
C THR A 411 -20.71 -6.04 11.45
N ASP A 412 -20.88 -6.35 12.71
CA ASP A 412 -22.13 -6.31 13.43
C ASP A 412 -22.15 -5.06 14.36
N LEU A 413 -22.86 -4.02 13.93
CA LEU A 413 -22.93 -2.76 14.69
C LEU A 413 -23.56 -2.93 16.08
N SER A 414 -24.37 -3.97 16.31
CA SER A 414 -24.98 -4.22 17.61
C SER A 414 -23.98 -4.67 18.69
N LYS A 415 -22.80 -5.15 18.28
CA LYS A 415 -21.71 -5.54 19.17
C LYS A 415 -20.81 -4.36 19.56
N ILE A 416 -20.98 -3.22 18.93
CA ILE A 416 -20.19 -2.02 19.22
C ILE A 416 -20.82 -1.31 20.41
N PRO A 417 -20.13 -1.14 21.53
CA PRO A 417 -20.69 -0.45 22.68
C PRO A 417 -20.91 1.04 22.39
N ASN A 418 -21.84 1.64 23.13
CA ASN A 418 -22.06 3.08 23.05
C ASN A 418 -20.83 3.83 23.56
N VAL A 419 -20.18 4.58 22.68
CA VAL A 419 -18.92 5.27 22.98
C VAL A 419 -19.04 6.33 24.08
N ASP A 420 -20.25 6.84 24.35
CA ASP A 420 -20.51 7.81 25.40
C ASP A 420 -20.58 7.20 26.80
N GLU A 421 -20.76 5.90 26.90
CA GLU A 421 -20.82 5.16 28.16
C GLU A 421 -19.46 4.62 28.60
N LEU A 422 -18.46 4.73 27.71
CA LEU A 422 -17.09 4.23 27.96
C LEU A 422 -16.21 5.30 28.57
N SER A 423 -15.35 4.87 29.49
CA SER A 423 -14.24 5.69 29.98
C SER A 423 -13.21 5.94 28.89
N ASP A 424 -12.34 6.95 29.08
CA ASP A 424 -11.28 7.28 28.12
C ASP A 424 -10.28 6.13 27.93
N SER A 425 -10.08 5.29 28.94
CA SER A 425 -9.23 4.11 28.82
C SER A 425 -9.89 2.98 28.01
N GLU A 426 -11.19 2.80 28.13
CA GLU A 426 -11.94 1.78 27.40
C GLU A 426 -12.10 2.13 25.91
N ILE A 427 -12.21 3.42 25.59
CA ILE A 427 -12.31 3.89 24.20
C ILE A 427 -11.13 3.40 23.36
N VAL A 428 -9.90 3.40 23.91
CA VAL A 428 -8.70 2.95 23.18
C VAL A 428 -8.81 1.48 22.80
N SER A 429 -9.44 0.65 23.66
CA SER A 429 -9.62 -0.79 23.42
C SER A 429 -10.63 -1.11 22.31
N LEU A 430 -11.48 -0.15 21.92
CA LEU A 430 -12.37 -0.32 20.76
C LEU A 430 -11.60 -0.60 19.45
N LEU A 431 -10.38 -0.10 19.34
CA LEU A 431 -9.53 -0.37 18.17
C LEU A 431 -8.89 -1.77 18.18
N ASP A 432 -9.14 -2.58 19.21
CA ASP A 432 -8.81 -4.01 19.28
C ASP A 432 -10.06 -4.90 19.11
N GLN A 433 -11.27 -4.33 19.24
CA GLN A 433 -12.53 -5.01 19.04
C GLN A 433 -12.85 -5.06 17.53
N PRO A 434 -13.08 -6.26 16.93
CA PRO A 434 -13.18 -6.45 15.48
C PRO A 434 -14.20 -5.55 14.80
N ASP A 435 -15.41 -5.45 15.32
CA ASP A 435 -16.49 -4.68 14.69
C ASP A 435 -16.22 -3.17 14.73
N SER A 436 -15.73 -2.64 15.86
CA SER A 436 -15.31 -1.24 15.98
C SER A 436 -14.09 -0.93 15.09
N ARG A 437 -13.14 -1.87 15.00
CA ARG A 437 -11.97 -1.75 14.15
C ARG A 437 -12.35 -1.68 12.68
N GLN A 438 -13.26 -2.55 12.22
CA GLN A 438 -13.79 -2.52 10.86
C GLN A 438 -14.58 -1.24 10.59
N LEU A 439 -15.43 -0.80 11.52
CA LEU A 439 -16.17 0.46 11.41
C LEU A 439 -15.22 1.62 11.07
N ILE A 440 -14.19 1.82 11.89
CA ILE A 440 -13.20 2.90 11.70
C ILE A 440 -12.40 2.69 10.42
N HIS A 441 -12.04 1.45 10.11
CA HIS A 441 -11.25 1.13 8.92
C HIS A 441 -11.94 1.49 7.61
N ILE A 442 -13.23 1.17 7.43
CA ILE A 442 -13.91 1.38 6.16
C ILE A 442 -14.47 2.79 5.98
N THR A 443 -14.70 3.51 7.07
CA THR A 443 -15.27 4.88 7.05
C THR A 443 -14.22 5.98 6.96
N TYR A 444 -12.93 5.63 6.82
CA TYR A 444 -11.82 6.61 6.77
C TYR A 444 -12.06 7.72 5.75
N GLY A 445 -12.58 7.38 4.57
CA GLY A 445 -12.84 8.35 3.51
C GLY A 445 -13.85 9.39 3.95
N SER A 446 -15.01 8.95 4.44
CA SER A 446 -16.05 9.85 4.98
C SER A 446 -15.51 10.72 6.13
N VAL A 447 -14.71 10.14 7.03
CA VAL A 447 -14.10 10.88 8.16
C VAL A 447 -13.11 11.94 7.68
N LEU A 448 -12.20 11.58 6.78
CA LEU A 448 -11.13 12.48 6.33
C LEU A 448 -11.60 13.59 5.38
N THR A 449 -12.73 13.38 4.67
CA THR A 449 -13.28 14.36 3.73
C THR A 449 -14.50 15.10 4.27
N ALA A 450 -14.95 14.79 5.51
CA ALA A 450 -16.03 15.52 6.15
C ALA A 450 -15.70 17.01 6.28
N LYS A 451 -16.63 17.88 5.86
CA LYS A 451 -16.46 19.34 5.87
C LYS A 451 -17.47 20.02 6.80
N LYS A 452 -17.01 21.09 7.43
CA LYS A 452 -17.85 21.96 8.25
C LYS A 452 -17.32 23.39 8.17
N ASP A 453 -18.19 24.36 7.96
CA ASP A 453 -17.88 25.80 7.95
C ASP A 453 -16.71 26.18 7.01
N GLY A 454 -16.57 25.48 5.87
CA GLY A 454 -15.52 25.72 4.88
C GLY A 454 -14.17 25.04 5.16
N GLY A 455 -14.01 24.38 6.31
CA GLY A 455 -12.82 23.59 6.69
C GLY A 455 -13.13 22.08 6.79
N THR A 456 -12.13 21.29 7.16
CA THR A 456 -12.31 19.87 7.46
C THR A 456 -12.93 19.70 8.85
N LEU A 457 -13.88 18.76 8.98
CA LEU A 457 -14.51 18.51 10.27
C LEU A 457 -13.55 17.79 11.24
N PHE A 458 -12.79 16.83 10.74
CA PHE A 458 -11.94 15.94 11.56
C PHE A 458 -10.47 15.96 11.14
N LYS A 459 -10.14 16.00 9.84
CA LYS A 459 -8.80 15.80 9.32
C LYS A 459 -7.76 16.71 9.98
N ASP A 460 -8.01 18.01 10.04
CA ASP A 460 -7.05 18.96 10.63
C ASP A 460 -6.86 18.76 12.13
N ARG A 461 -7.94 18.38 12.83
CA ARG A 461 -7.89 18.04 14.27
C ARG A 461 -7.10 16.75 14.51
N ILE A 462 -7.30 15.72 13.68
CA ILE A 462 -6.52 14.49 13.71
C ILE A 462 -5.05 14.80 13.48
N MET A 463 -4.72 15.54 12.42
CA MET A 463 -3.34 15.89 12.08
C MET A 463 -2.64 16.69 13.19
N LYS A 464 -3.37 17.56 13.86
CA LYS A 464 -2.84 18.30 15.02
C LYS A 464 -2.48 17.36 16.17
N VAL A 465 -3.37 16.43 16.53
CA VAL A 465 -3.10 15.45 17.60
C VAL A 465 -1.89 14.58 17.25
N LEU A 466 -1.80 14.10 16.01
CA LEU A 466 -0.67 13.30 15.54
C LEU A 466 0.64 14.07 15.54
N PHE A 467 0.60 15.36 15.25
CA PHE A 467 1.78 16.21 15.29
C PHE A 467 2.25 16.49 16.73
N GLU A 468 1.31 16.71 17.64
CA GLU A 468 1.61 16.95 19.08
C GLU A 468 2.13 15.68 19.75
N HIS A 469 1.63 14.48 19.35
CA HIS A 469 1.95 13.16 19.91
C HIS A 469 2.69 12.28 18.88
N GLU A 470 3.63 12.86 18.15
CA GLU A 470 4.34 12.18 17.07
C GLU A 470 5.14 10.96 17.54
N ALA A 471 5.79 11.05 18.68
CA ALA A 471 6.58 9.95 19.23
C ALA A 471 5.70 8.73 19.55
N GLU A 472 4.56 8.96 20.18
CA GLU A 472 3.59 7.91 20.51
C GLU A 472 2.95 7.33 19.24
N HIS A 473 2.66 8.16 18.23
CA HIS A 473 2.19 7.70 16.94
C HIS A 473 3.18 6.75 16.29
N TYR A 474 4.47 7.12 16.26
CA TYR A 474 5.51 6.26 15.70
C TYR A 474 5.69 4.98 16.51
N ASP A 475 5.57 5.03 17.83
CA ASP A 475 5.68 3.83 18.69
C ASP A 475 4.51 2.85 18.47
N PHE A 476 3.28 3.35 18.31
CA PHE A 476 2.14 2.49 17.96
C PHE A 476 2.32 1.83 16.59
N LEU A 477 2.75 2.61 15.59
CA LEU A 477 3.04 2.08 14.26
C LEU A 477 4.13 1.01 14.31
N LYS A 478 5.27 1.29 14.96
CA LYS A 478 6.38 0.34 15.07
C LYS A 478 5.96 -0.94 15.78
N LYS A 479 5.21 -0.83 16.86
CA LYS A 479 4.72 -1.99 17.61
C LYS A 479 3.79 -2.85 16.75
N HIS A 480 2.86 -2.23 16.05
CA HIS A 480 1.85 -2.95 15.27
C HIS A 480 2.43 -3.53 13.99
N LEU A 481 3.14 -2.73 13.19
CA LEU A 481 3.76 -3.18 11.93
C LEU A 481 4.97 -4.08 12.17
N GLY A 482 5.74 -3.84 13.24
CA GLY A 482 6.82 -4.73 13.66
C GLY A 482 6.34 -6.16 13.91
N LYS A 483 5.12 -6.34 14.46
CA LYS A 483 4.50 -7.67 14.60
C LYS A 483 4.27 -8.36 13.25
N HIS A 484 3.81 -7.61 12.20
CA HIS A 484 3.65 -8.17 10.86
C HIS A 484 4.99 -8.67 10.31
N ILE A 485 6.02 -7.84 10.41
CA ILE A 485 7.37 -8.11 9.89
C ILE A 485 7.99 -9.31 10.64
N GLN A 486 7.92 -9.33 11.95
CA GLN A 486 8.40 -10.43 12.78
C GLN A 486 7.74 -11.77 12.43
N LEU A 487 6.44 -11.78 12.17
CA LEU A 487 5.70 -13.00 11.80
C LEU A 487 6.03 -13.48 10.38
N LEU A 488 6.59 -12.62 9.52
CA LEU A 488 7.16 -13.00 8.22
C LEU A 488 8.59 -13.55 8.35
N GLY A 489 9.15 -13.62 9.56
CA GLY A 489 10.46 -14.20 9.84
C GLY A 489 11.65 -13.30 9.51
N VAL A 490 11.45 -11.99 9.58
CA VAL A 490 12.48 -10.95 9.44
C VAL A 490 12.53 -10.05 10.67
#